data_749715cf7f737d625b92c7b2c98bb166
#
_entry.id   749715cf7f737d625b92c7b2c98bb166
#
_cell.length_a   1.000
_cell.length_b   1.000
_cell.length_c   1.000
_cell.angle_alpha   90.00
_cell.angle_beta   90.00
_cell.angle_gamma   90.00
#
_symmetry.space_group_name_H-M   'P 1'
#
loop_
_entity.id
_entity.type
_entity.pdbx_description
1 polymer ?
#
loop_
_entity_poly.entity_id
_entity_poly.type
_entity_poly.pdbx_seq_one_letter_code
_entity_poly.pdbx_strand_id
1 'polypeptide(L)'
;TFDKDGVITKIQNNLGETRLFQKNMINQYIINEILGQPEEVGYIKSVTPPPTTLIEENAHANFMCDAMRVELGTDIAIWNNSGTRSFFQPGVIDSRDIKDIAPFEDRVSVADVSERKLVDFFKHAIEDTYRSQGNKPGLMAVSGMTYSVNPEKGILTGMSIIDKDGNEIKIDVDNPSDDKFYKVAMDSFMMFDGADFDILAPKEECINYPFNKDFLACEYIKHLNEPVVINQTGRIKFES
;
A
#
# COMPACT_ATOMS: atom_id res chain seq x y z
N THR A 1 13.59 9.96 -23.72
CA THR A 1 14.61 10.06 -24.80
C THR A 1 15.91 9.45 -24.31
N PHE A 2 16.68 8.92 -25.23
CA PHE A 2 18.00 8.35 -24.99
C PHE A 2 19.06 9.28 -25.64
N ASP A 3 20.25 9.32 -25.05
CA ASP A 3 21.41 9.93 -25.72
C ASP A 3 22.06 8.96 -26.71
N LYS A 4 23.17 9.41 -27.32
CA LYS A 4 23.94 8.62 -28.32
C LYS A 4 24.55 7.33 -27.73
N ASP A 5 24.68 7.24 -26.41
CA ASP A 5 25.28 6.10 -25.69
C ASP A 5 24.18 5.17 -25.10
N GLY A 6 22.89 5.43 -25.43
CA GLY A 6 21.74 4.66 -24.99
C GLY A 6 21.27 4.99 -23.57
N VAL A 7 21.80 6.05 -22.96
CA VAL A 7 21.40 6.48 -21.62
C VAL A 7 20.08 7.25 -21.67
N ILE A 8 19.18 6.96 -20.76
CA ILE A 8 17.90 7.67 -20.66
C ILE A 8 18.15 9.10 -20.18
N THR A 9 18.01 10.07 -21.07
CA THR A 9 18.23 11.49 -20.78
C THR A 9 16.95 12.24 -20.42
N LYS A 10 15.80 11.73 -20.86
CA LYS A 10 14.51 12.36 -20.57
C LYS A 10 13.38 11.35 -20.60
N ILE A 11 12.64 11.25 -19.49
CA ILE A 11 11.32 10.62 -19.43
C ILE A 11 10.31 11.75 -19.35
N GLN A 12 9.38 11.79 -20.30
CA GLN A 12 8.30 12.74 -20.32
C GLN A 12 6.99 11.98 -20.15
N ASN A 13 6.28 12.26 -19.07
CA ASN A 13 4.92 11.81 -18.87
C ASN A 13 3.95 12.99 -19.06
N ASN A 14 2.69 12.70 -19.32
CA ASN A 14 1.65 13.71 -19.52
C ASN A 14 1.05 14.24 -18.21
N LEU A 15 1.64 13.89 -17.06
CA LEU A 15 1.13 14.15 -15.72
C LEU A 15 1.69 15.43 -15.09
N GLY A 16 1.94 16.48 -15.85
CA GLY A 16 2.35 17.78 -15.31
C GLY A 16 3.67 17.72 -14.50
N GLU A 17 3.82 18.54 -13.50
CA GLU A 17 5.06 18.67 -12.72
C GLU A 17 5.34 17.40 -11.88
N THR A 18 6.05 16.45 -12.49
CA THR A 18 6.62 15.34 -11.74
C THR A 18 7.74 15.87 -10.86
N ARG A 19 7.63 15.74 -9.56
CA ARG A 19 8.70 16.10 -8.63
C ARG A 19 9.98 15.37 -9.04
N LEU A 20 11.13 16.02 -8.90
CA LEU A 20 12.46 15.47 -9.27
C LEU A 20 12.67 14.07 -8.67
N PHE A 21 12.18 13.86 -7.46
CA PHE A 21 12.15 12.61 -6.72
C PHE A 21 11.42 11.49 -7.51
N GLN A 22 10.17 11.68 -7.93
CA GLN A 22 9.40 10.68 -8.69
C GLN A 22 10.07 10.33 -10.01
N LYS A 23 10.70 11.30 -10.64
CA LYS A 23 11.44 11.09 -11.88
C LYS A 23 12.67 10.21 -11.68
N ASN A 24 13.39 10.39 -10.58
CA ASN A 24 14.54 9.56 -10.23
C ASN A 24 14.12 8.13 -9.89
N MET A 25 13.00 7.94 -9.20
CA MET A 25 12.43 6.62 -8.92
C MET A 25 12.06 5.85 -10.18
N ILE A 26 11.41 6.48 -11.15
CA ILE A 26 11.06 5.84 -12.43
C ILE A 26 12.33 5.38 -13.17
N ASN A 27 13.37 6.20 -13.20
CA ASN A 27 14.64 5.84 -13.83
C ASN A 27 15.28 4.63 -13.12
N GLN A 28 15.29 4.61 -11.79
CA GLN A 28 15.86 3.51 -11.00
C GLN A 28 15.09 2.21 -11.20
N TYR A 29 13.76 2.26 -11.22
CA TYR A 29 12.93 1.12 -11.52
C TYR A 29 13.27 0.49 -12.89
N ILE A 30 13.37 1.31 -13.93
CA ILE A 30 13.70 0.83 -15.29
C ILE A 30 15.09 0.20 -15.33
N ILE A 31 16.06 0.77 -14.61
CA ILE A 31 17.44 0.23 -14.54
C ILE A 31 17.43 -1.16 -13.86
N ASN A 32 16.74 -1.30 -12.74
CA ASN A 32 16.67 -2.55 -12.00
C ASN A 32 15.95 -3.66 -12.79
N GLU A 33 14.86 -3.32 -13.48
CA GLU A 33 14.15 -4.26 -14.38
C GLU A 33 15.04 -4.75 -15.54
N ILE A 34 15.88 -3.87 -16.11
CA ILE A 34 16.78 -4.23 -17.20
C ILE A 34 17.95 -5.09 -16.72
N LEU A 35 18.52 -4.78 -15.56
CA LEU A 35 19.71 -5.48 -15.06
C LEU A 35 19.40 -6.82 -14.40
N GLY A 36 18.18 -7.04 -13.90
CA GLY A 36 17.71 -8.32 -13.33
C GLY A 36 18.54 -8.87 -12.16
N GLN A 37 19.42 -8.04 -11.57
CA GLN A 37 20.28 -8.43 -10.46
C GLN A 37 19.59 -8.09 -9.14
N PRO A 38 19.60 -9.01 -8.14
CA PRO A 38 19.16 -8.68 -6.80
C PRO A 38 20.08 -7.62 -6.22
N GLU A 39 19.46 -6.63 -5.57
CA GLU A 39 20.17 -5.54 -4.92
C GLU A 39 19.97 -5.63 -3.42
N GLU A 40 21.05 -5.60 -2.63
CA GLU A 40 20.94 -5.44 -1.19
C GLU A 40 20.33 -4.06 -0.90
N VAL A 41 19.21 -4.04 -0.16
CA VAL A 41 18.46 -2.80 0.10
C VAL A 41 18.58 -2.34 1.54
N GLY A 42 18.96 -3.21 2.48
CA GLY A 42 19.14 -2.84 3.86
C GLY A 42 19.21 -4.00 4.83
N TYR A 43 18.90 -3.73 6.09
CA TYR A 43 18.96 -4.69 7.18
C TYR A 43 17.69 -4.65 8.03
N ILE A 44 17.04 -5.78 8.22
CA ILE A 44 15.90 -5.93 9.12
C ILE A 44 16.42 -6.36 10.50
N LYS A 45 16.23 -5.50 11.49
CA LYS A 45 16.69 -5.75 12.87
C LYS A 45 15.80 -6.75 13.61
N SER A 46 14.48 -6.58 13.45
CA SER A 46 13.50 -7.46 14.09
C SER A 46 12.14 -7.35 13.39
N VAL A 47 11.32 -8.36 13.55
CA VAL A 47 9.98 -8.45 12.97
C VAL A 47 8.97 -8.86 14.04
N THR A 48 7.75 -8.35 13.93
CA THR A 48 6.58 -8.93 14.61
C THR A 48 6.28 -10.28 13.95
N PRO A 49 5.90 -11.32 14.71
CA PRO A 49 5.47 -12.58 14.11
C PRO A 49 4.37 -12.35 13.06
N PRO A 50 4.43 -13.07 11.92
CA PRO A 50 3.39 -12.96 10.91
C PRO A 50 2.02 -13.43 11.46
N PRO A 51 0.90 -12.88 10.93
CA PRO A 51 -0.42 -13.33 11.33
C PRO A 51 -0.66 -14.79 10.93
N THR A 52 -1.48 -15.48 11.68
CA THR A 52 -1.84 -16.87 11.43
C THR A 52 -3.10 -16.98 10.56
N THR A 53 -3.87 -15.91 10.50
CA THR A 53 -5.12 -15.82 9.72
C THR A 53 -5.20 -14.48 8.98
N LEU A 54 -6.07 -14.39 8.00
CA LEU A 54 -6.32 -13.16 7.25
C LEU A 54 -7.19 -12.14 7.99
N ILE A 55 -7.74 -12.49 9.15
CA ILE A 55 -8.53 -11.59 10.02
C ILE A 55 -7.69 -11.02 11.17
N GLU A 56 -6.39 -11.22 11.16
CA GLU A 56 -5.45 -10.57 12.07
C GLU A 56 -4.77 -9.39 11.38
N GLU A 57 -4.28 -8.45 12.18
CA GLU A 57 -3.47 -7.35 11.66
C GLU A 57 -2.10 -7.85 11.21
N ASN A 58 -1.66 -7.41 10.04
CA ASN A 58 -0.40 -7.82 9.43
C ASN A 58 0.61 -6.67 9.40
N ALA A 59 1.56 -6.67 10.33
CA ALA A 59 2.61 -5.65 10.40
C ALA A 59 3.47 -5.59 9.14
N HIS A 60 3.70 -6.71 8.48
CA HIS A 60 4.50 -6.78 7.25
C HIS A 60 3.78 -6.10 6.08
N ALA A 61 2.47 -6.36 5.94
CA ALA A 61 1.65 -5.71 4.93
C ALA A 61 1.47 -4.21 5.24
N ASN A 62 1.33 -3.84 6.52
CA ASN A 62 1.29 -2.44 6.95
C ASN A 62 2.59 -1.70 6.61
N PHE A 63 3.75 -2.35 6.73
CA PHE A 63 5.03 -1.78 6.32
C PHE A 63 5.08 -1.53 4.79
N MET A 64 4.55 -2.46 3.98
CA MET A 64 4.41 -2.26 2.54
C MET A 64 3.50 -1.06 2.21
N CYS A 65 2.42 -0.88 2.98
CA CYS A 65 1.57 0.32 2.87
C CYS A 65 2.32 1.60 3.28
N ASP A 66 3.17 1.56 4.33
CA ASP A 66 4.00 2.71 4.70
C ASP A 66 4.92 3.12 3.55
N ALA A 67 5.55 2.13 2.91
CA ALA A 67 6.40 2.37 1.76
C ALA A 67 5.63 3.05 0.61
N MET A 68 4.47 2.52 0.22
CA MET A 68 3.64 3.14 -0.82
C MET A 68 3.25 4.58 -0.44
N ARG A 69 2.76 4.78 0.79
CA ARG A 69 2.29 6.09 1.24
C ARG A 69 3.40 7.13 1.27
N VAL A 70 4.54 6.78 1.86
CA VAL A 70 5.66 7.72 2.05
C VAL A 70 6.32 8.03 0.71
N GLU A 71 6.65 7.01 -0.08
CA GLU A 71 7.37 7.20 -1.35
C GLU A 71 6.53 7.94 -2.41
N LEU A 72 5.20 7.82 -2.35
CA LEU A 72 4.31 8.52 -3.28
C LEU A 72 3.73 9.82 -2.73
N GLY A 73 3.93 10.09 -1.42
CA GLY A 73 3.40 11.29 -0.76
C GLY A 73 1.87 11.35 -0.78
N THR A 74 1.23 10.20 -0.55
CA THR A 74 -0.24 10.10 -0.47
C THR A 74 -0.74 10.23 0.97
N ASP A 75 -2.04 10.49 1.16
CA ASP A 75 -2.63 10.57 2.49
C ASP A 75 -2.78 9.16 3.08
N ILE A 76 -3.15 8.19 2.25
CA ILE A 76 -3.47 6.82 2.62
C ILE A 76 -2.80 5.85 1.65
N ALA A 77 -2.40 4.67 2.14
CA ALA A 77 -2.14 3.51 1.30
C ALA A 77 -2.86 2.28 1.86
N ILE A 78 -3.33 1.40 0.97
CA ILE A 78 -4.14 0.23 1.31
C ILE A 78 -3.62 -0.99 0.54
N TRP A 79 -3.58 -2.15 1.22
CA TRP A 79 -3.29 -3.43 0.58
C TRP A 79 -4.05 -4.57 1.26
N ASN A 80 -4.50 -5.55 0.48
CA ASN A 80 -5.24 -6.70 1.00
C ASN A 80 -4.31 -7.72 1.66
N ASN A 81 -4.70 -8.22 2.82
CA ASN A 81 -3.93 -9.21 3.58
C ASN A 81 -3.70 -10.52 2.79
N SER A 82 -4.70 -10.92 1.98
CA SER A 82 -4.59 -12.08 1.11
C SER A 82 -3.59 -11.91 -0.06
N GLY A 83 -3.04 -10.72 -0.25
CA GLY A 83 -1.95 -10.44 -1.19
C GLY A 83 -0.57 -10.84 -0.69
N THR A 84 -0.38 -10.98 0.63
CA THR A 84 0.92 -11.33 1.22
C THR A 84 1.26 -12.80 0.97
N ARG A 85 2.46 -13.10 0.44
CA ARG A 85 2.92 -14.46 0.12
C ARG A 85 4.13 -14.90 0.92
N SER A 86 4.89 -13.96 1.46
CA SER A 86 6.03 -14.17 2.33
C SER A 86 6.07 -13.07 3.38
N PHE A 87 7.05 -13.12 4.27
CA PHE A 87 7.19 -12.17 5.35
C PHE A 87 8.64 -11.75 5.51
N PHE A 88 8.87 -10.50 5.91
CA PHE A 88 10.21 -10.02 6.26
C PHE A 88 10.87 -10.93 7.29
N GLN A 89 12.17 -11.14 7.14
CA GLN A 89 12.98 -11.90 8.08
C GLN A 89 14.11 -11.00 8.62
N PRO A 90 14.56 -11.20 9.89
CA PRO A 90 15.72 -10.49 10.39
C PRO A 90 16.98 -10.84 9.60
N GLY A 91 17.81 -9.85 9.30
CA GLY A 91 19.05 -10.00 8.56
C GLY A 91 19.19 -9.02 7.40
N VAL A 92 20.19 -9.22 6.58
CA VAL A 92 20.36 -8.49 5.31
C VAL A 92 19.19 -8.86 4.40
N ILE A 93 18.63 -7.88 3.71
CA ILE A 93 17.50 -8.05 2.81
C ILE A 93 17.85 -7.51 1.43
N ASP A 94 17.50 -8.26 0.40
CA ASP A 94 17.65 -7.86 -1.00
C ASP A 94 16.28 -7.64 -1.69
N SER A 95 16.32 -7.15 -2.91
CA SER A 95 15.11 -6.84 -3.69
C SER A 95 14.25 -8.07 -4.02
N ARG A 96 14.83 -9.28 -4.06
CA ARG A 96 14.07 -10.53 -4.26
C ARG A 96 13.30 -10.93 -3.02
N ASP A 97 13.90 -10.80 -1.84
CA ASP A 97 13.21 -11.08 -0.58
C ASP A 97 11.94 -10.25 -0.46
N ILE A 98 12.01 -8.98 -0.88
CA ILE A 98 10.85 -8.07 -0.87
C ILE A 98 9.83 -8.47 -1.95
N LYS A 99 10.29 -8.82 -3.15
CA LYS A 99 9.41 -9.30 -4.23
C LYS A 99 8.65 -10.57 -3.82
N ASP A 100 9.26 -11.46 -3.05
CA ASP A 100 8.62 -12.68 -2.55
C ASP A 100 7.46 -12.39 -1.56
N ILE A 101 7.45 -11.22 -0.92
CA ILE A 101 6.34 -10.80 -0.05
C ILE A 101 5.09 -10.50 -0.90
N ALA A 102 5.26 -9.86 -2.06
CA ALA A 102 4.21 -9.43 -2.96
C ALA A 102 4.55 -9.76 -4.43
N PRO A 103 4.59 -11.05 -4.83
CA PRO A 103 5.13 -11.48 -6.14
C PRO A 103 4.16 -11.24 -7.30
N PHE A 104 3.35 -10.19 -7.23
CA PHE A 104 2.39 -9.84 -8.27
C PHE A 104 2.92 -8.68 -9.09
N GLU A 105 2.71 -8.76 -10.41
CA GLU A 105 3.13 -7.73 -11.36
C GLU A 105 2.18 -6.49 -11.39
N ASP A 106 1.27 -6.40 -10.41
CA ASP A 106 0.34 -5.28 -10.30
C ASP A 106 1.07 -3.99 -9.96
N ARG A 107 0.88 -3.00 -10.82
CA ARG A 107 1.48 -1.68 -10.67
C ARG A 107 0.74 -0.87 -9.62
N VAL A 108 1.43 0.10 -9.04
CA VAL A 108 0.80 1.00 -8.07
C VAL A 108 0.06 2.12 -8.81
N SER A 109 -1.15 2.38 -8.32
CA SER A 109 -2.01 3.46 -8.79
C SER A 109 -2.38 4.39 -7.64
N VAL A 110 -2.58 5.66 -7.95
CA VAL A 110 -2.98 6.70 -7.00
C VAL A 110 -4.20 7.43 -7.55
N ALA A 111 -5.22 7.59 -6.71
CA ALA A 111 -6.42 8.34 -7.03
C ALA A 111 -6.88 9.23 -5.89
N ASP A 112 -7.65 10.27 -6.21
CA ASP A 112 -8.42 11.03 -5.24
C ASP A 112 -9.75 10.30 -4.99
N VAL A 113 -9.93 9.77 -3.77
CA VAL A 113 -11.08 8.94 -3.38
C VAL A 113 -11.93 9.69 -2.37
N SER A 114 -13.25 9.78 -2.59
CA SER A 114 -14.14 10.41 -1.62
C SER A 114 -14.23 9.58 -0.33
N GLU A 115 -14.48 10.28 0.79
CA GLU A 115 -14.63 9.64 2.10
C GLU A 115 -15.72 8.57 2.07
N ARG A 116 -16.85 8.81 1.36
CA ARG A 116 -17.92 7.83 1.17
C ARG A 116 -17.45 6.58 0.46
N LYS A 117 -16.78 6.71 -0.69
CA LYS A 117 -16.24 5.55 -1.43
C LYS A 117 -15.25 4.74 -0.59
N LEU A 118 -14.41 5.43 0.18
CA LEU A 118 -13.45 4.78 1.07
C LEU A 118 -14.17 3.97 2.16
N VAL A 119 -15.19 4.54 2.81
CA VAL A 119 -15.98 3.87 3.84
C VAL A 119 -16.74 2.67 3.26
N ASP A 120 -17.38 2.83 2.12
CA ASP A 120 -18.13 1.76 1.45
C ASP A 120 -17.22 0.60 1.05
N PHE A 121 -16.04 0.89 0.51
CA PHE A 121 -15.01 -0.12 0.22
C PHE A 121 -14.63 -0.94 1.47
N PHE A 122 -14.37 -0.28 2.60
CA PHE A 122 -14.02 -0.98 3.83
C PHE A 122 -15.18 -1.79 4.39
N LYS A 123 -16.42 -1.29 4.33
CA LYS A 123 -17.61 -2.04 4.73
C LYS A 123 -17.72 -3.34 3.96
N HIS A 124 -17.65 -3.28 2.63
CA HIS A 124 -17.78 -4.47 1.78
C HIS A 124 -16.60 -5.43 1.97
N ALA A 125 -15.36 -4.94 2.00
CA ALA A 125 -14.18 -5.77 2.19
C ALA A 125 -14.19 -6.51 3.53
N ILE A 126 -14.67 -5.88 4.61
CA ILE A 126 -14.81 -6.50 5.93
C ILE A 126 -15.93 -7.54 5.91
N GLU A 127 -17.13 -7.21 5.37
CA GLU A 127 -18.23 -8.16 5.24
C GLU A 127 -17.82 -9.40 4.45
N ASP A 128 -17.15 -9.23 3.31
CA ASP A 128 -16.71 -10.35 2.48
C ASP A 128 -15.66 -11.21 3.19
N THR A 129 -14.74 -10.58 3.91
CA THR A 129 -13.74 -11.27 4.71
C THR A 129 -14.41 -12.18 5.75
N TYR A 130 -15.36 -11.67 6.52
CA TYR A 130 -16.04 -12.46 7.55
C TYR A 130 -17.04 -13.47 6.96
N ARG A 131 -17.72 -13.13 5.86
CA ARG A 131 -18.59 -14.07 5.13
C ARG A 131 -17.82 -15.25 4.56
N SER A 132 -16.61 -15.04 4.10
CA SER A 132 -15.72 -16.09 3.60
C SER A 132 -14.97 -16.85 4.71
N GLN A 133 -15.32 -16.64 5.98
CA GLN A 133 -14.63 -17.19 7.14
C GLN A 133 -13.13 -16.82 7.18
N GLY A 134 -12.80 -15.61 6.77
CA GLY A 134 -11.44 -15.09 6.78
C GLY A 134 -10.56 -15.59 5.62
N ASN A 135 -11.14 -16.19 4.58
CA ASN A 135 -10.34 -16.70 3.48
C ASN A 135 -9.95 -15.63 2.45
N LYS A 136 -10.84 -14.66 2.15
CA LYS A 136 -10.61 -13.56 1.20
C LYS A 136 -11.62 -12.43 1.43
N PRO A 137 -11.25 -11.17 1.19
CA PRO A 137 -9.92 -10.68 0.81
C PRO A 137 -8.95 -10.58 1.98
N GLY A 138 -9.38 -10.87 3.20
CA GLY A 138 -8.70 -10.58 4.44
C GLY A 138 -8.88 -9.11 4.87
N LEU A 139 -8.55 -8.80 6.12
CA LEU A 139 -8.55 -7.42 6.59
C LEU A 139 -7.50 -6.61 5.83
N MET A 140 -7.80 -5.33 5.58
CA MET A 140 -6.92 -4.45 4.83
C MET A 140 -5.75 -3.98 5.68
N ALA A 141 -4.53 -4.17 5.18
CA ALA A 141 -3.37 -3.46 5.67
C ALA A 141 -3.47 -2.00 5.22
N VAL A 142 -3.10 -1.08 6.09
CA VAL A 142 -3.27 0.35 5.83
C VAL A 142 -2.08 1.18 6.32
N SER A 143 -1.90 2.36 5.71
CA SER A 143 -1.04 3.42 6.21
C SER A 143 -1.74 4.76 6.09
N GLY A 144 -1.51 5.67 7.04
CA GLY A 144 -2.17 6.98 7.11
C GLY A 144 -3.60 6.94 7.62
N MET A 145 -4.07 5.78 8.10
CA MET A 145 -5.41 5.62 8.68
C MET A 145 -5.46 4.50 9.70
N THR A 146 -6.53 4.45 10.47
CA THR A 146 -6.92 3.34 11.36
C THR A 146 -8.39 3.00 11.15
N TYR A 147 -8.80 1.78 11.48
CA TYR A 147 -10.21 1.39 11.46
C TYR A 147 -10.55 0.39 12.57
N SER A 148 -11.83 0.33 12.92
CA SER A 148 -12.37 -0.55 13.94
C SER A 148 -13.32 -1.56 13.33
N VAL A 149 -13.26 -2.80 13.80
CA VAL A 149 -14.08 -3.93 13.34
C VAL A 149 -14.78 -4.58 14.53
N ASN A 150 -16.07 -4.86 14.39
CA ASN A 150 -16.75 -5.79 15.28
C ASN A 150 -16.62 -7.21 14.68
N PRO A 151 -15.79 -8.10 15.27
CA PRO A 151 -15.52 -9.41 14.69
C PRO A 151 -16.71 -10.38 14.79
N GLU A 152 -17.62 -10.20 15.77
CA GLU A 152 -18.80 -11.04 15.93
C GLU A 152 -19.84 -10.79 14.83
N LYS A 153 -19.94 -9.52 14.39
CA LYS A 153 -20.88 -9.10 13.33
C LYS A 153 -20.23 -9.04 11.95
N GLY A 154 -18.90 -8.99 11.89
CA GLY A 154 -18.15 -8.81 10.65
C GLY A 154 -18.42 -7.46 9.98
N ILE A 155 -18.47 -6.38 10.77
CA ILE A 155 -18.79 -5.04 10.29
C ILE A 155 -17.74 -4.00 10.71
N LEU A 156 -17.60 -2.96 9.86
CA LEU A 156 -16.85 -1.75 10.20
C LEU A 156 -17.60 -0.97 11.28
N THR A 157 -16.91 -0.59 12.37
CA THR A 157 -17.49 0.21 13.48
C THR A 157 -16.87 1.60 13.61
N GLY A 158 -15.72 1.84 13.01
CA GLY A 158 -15.07 3.14 13.06
C GLY A 158 -13.94 3.25 12.05
N MET A 159 -13.60 4.48 11.67
CA MET A 159 -12.50 4.79 10.77
C MET A 159 -11.94 6.16 11.14
N SER A 160 -10.62 6.32 11.04
CA SER A 160 -9.95 7.60 11.23
C SER A 160 -8.81 7.76 10.26
N ILE A 161 -8.57 8.98 9.82
CA ILE A 161 -7.39 9.35 9.04
C ILE A 161 -6.35 9.95 9.97
N ILE A 162 -5.09 9.62 9.75
CA ILE A 162 -3.96 10.23 10.45
C ILE A 162 -3.42 11.35 9.56
N ASP A 163 -3.57 12.59 10.02
CA ASP A 163 -3.07 13.73 9.27
C ASP A 163 -1.52 13.81 9.31
N LYS A 164 -0.97 14.76 8.56
CA LYS A 164 0.49 14.97 8.47
C LYS A 164 1.15 15.36 9.81
N ASP A 165 0.37 15.85 10.75
CA ASP A 165 0.84 16.23 12.09
C ASP A 165 0.67 15.08 13.10
N GLY A 166 0.14 13.91 12.65
CA GLY A 166 -0.08 12.72 13.45
C GLY A 166 -1.39 12.73 14.23
N ASN A 167 -2.30 13.69 13.99
CA ASN A 167 -3.59 13.73 14.66
C ASN A 167 -4.59 12.76 14.02
N GLU A 168 -5.35 12.08 14.86
CA GLU A 168 -6.42 11.18 14.42
C GLU A 168 -7.70 11.98 14.13
N ILE A 169 -8.14 12.00 12.87
CA ILE A 169 -9.37 12.64 12.39
C ILE A 169 -10.41 11.55 12.16
N LYS A 170 -11.42 11.49 13.03
CA LYS A 170 -12.51 10.50 12.93
C LYS A 170 -13.40 10.76 11.71
N ILE A 171 -13.80 9.67 11.06
CA ILE A 171 -14.81 9.65 10.01
C ILE A 171 -16.14 9.16 10.62
N ASP A 172 -17.24 9.82 10.27
CA ASP A 172 -18.58 9.32 10.54
C ASP A 172 -18.92 8.23 9.52
N VAL A 173 -18.69 6.96 9.89
CA VAL A 173 -18.88 5.81 9.00
C VAL A 173 -20.35 5.56 8.63
N ASP A 174 -21.30 6.12 9.38
CA ASP A 174 -22.73 6.04 9.08
C ASP A 174 -23.17 7.12 8.11
N ASN A 175 -22.49 8.27 8.11
CA ASN A 175 -22.81 9.39 7.23
C ASN A 175 -21.53 10.04 6.65
N PRO A 176 -20.72 9.29 5.86
CA PRO A 176 -19.48 9.80 5.28
C PRO A 176 -19.74 10.88 4.22
N SER A 177 -18.77 11.78 4.05
CA SER A 177 -18.83 12.91 3.13
C SER A 177 -18.60 12.50 1.67
N ASP A 178 -19.35 13.08 0.75
CA ASP A 178 -19.11 12.96 -0.70
C ASP A 178 -18.13 14.01 -1.22
N ASP A 179 -17.94 15.11 -0.48
CA ASP A 179 -17.15 16.28 -0.90
C ASP A 179 -15.74 16.30 -0.31
N LYS A 180 -15.42 15.34 0.57
CA LYS A 180 -14.12 15.23 1.19
C LYS A 180 -13.33 14.09 0.54
N PHE A 181 -12.14 14.40 0.06
CA PHE A 181 -11.31 13.48 -0.71
C PHE A 181 -9.97 13.23 -0.03
N TYR A 182 -9.44 12.04 -0.24
CA TYR A 182 -8.11 11.61 0.20
C TYR A 182 -7.35 11.04 -0.98
N LYS A 183 -6.07 11.34 -1.05
CA LYS A 183 -5.17 10.73 -2.03
C LYS A 183 -4.77 9.34 -1.56
N VAL A 184 -5.23 8.32 -2.28
CA VAL A 184 -5.08 6.91 -1.91
C VAL A 184 -4.16 6.19 -2.88
N ALA A 185 -3.15 5.49 -2.34
CA ALA A 185 -2.27 4.58 -3.09
C ALA A 185 -2.68 3.13 -2.85
N MET A 186 -2.76 2.34 -3.92
CA MET A 186 -2.89 0.87 -3.87
C MET A 186 -2.43 0.26 -5.19
N ASP A 187 -2.34 -1.07 -5.26
CA ASP A 187 -2.06 -1.70 -6.55
C ASP A 187 -3.28 -1.62 -7.49
N SER A 188 -3.02 -1.75 -8.78
CA SER A 188 -4.04 -1.62 -9.83
C SER A 188 -5.13 -2.68 -9.71
N PHE A 189 -4.75 -3.88 -9.24
CA PHE A 189 -5.70 -4.97 -9.01
C PHE A 189 -6.80 -4.55 -8.02
N MET A 190 -6.42 -3.95 -6.90
CA MET A 190 -7.39 -3.49 -5.90
C MET A 190 -8.09 -2.20 -6.31
N MET A 191 -7.40 -1.30 -7.03
CA MET A 191 -7.94 0.02 -7.37
C MET A 191 -9.09 -0.07 -8.38
N PHE A 192 -8.95 -0.88 -9.45
CA PHE A 192 -9.89 -0.92 -10.57
C PHE A 192 -9.98 -2.23 -11.36
N ASP A 193 -9.10 -3.22 -11.13
CA ASP A 193 -9.05 -4.45 -11.94
C ASP A 193 -9.59 -5.69 -11.21
N GLY A 194 -9.63 -5.69 -9.88
CA GLY A 194 -9.97 -6.86 -9.06
C GLY A 194 -11.47 -7.13 -9.01
N ALA A 195 -11.87 -8.36 -9.38
CA ALA A 195 -13.26 -8.80 -9.33
C ALA A 195 -13.83 -8.94 -7.90
N ASP A 196 -12.93 -8.95 -6.89
CA ASP A 196 -13.30 -9.17 -5.49
C ASP A 196 -13.40 -7.85 -4.68
N PHE A 197 -13.24 -6.70 -5.35
CA PHE A 197 -13.24 -5.38 -4.70
C PHE A 197 -14.14 -4.39 -5.43
N ASP A 198 -14.70 -3.47 -4.66
CA ASP A 198 -15.36 -2.30 -5.24
C ASP A 198 -14.32 -1.41 -5.92
N ILE A 199 -14.63 -0.91 -7.09
CA ILE A 199 -13.79 0.02 -7.82
C ILE A 199 -13.74 1.35 -7.06
N LEU A 200 -12.55 1.70 -6.53
CA LEU A 200 -12.36 2.97 -5.83
C LEU A 200 -12.27 4.15 -6.79
N ALA A 201 -11.60 3.97 -7.93
CA ALA A 201 -11.52 4.97 -8.97
C ALA A 201 -11.38 4.31 -10.35
N PRO A 202 -12.00 4.86 -11.42
CA PRO A 202 -11.77 4.41 -12.78
C PRO A 202 -10.30 4.55 -13.16
N LYS A 203 -9.80 3.65 -13.98
CA LYS A 203 -8.39 3.64 -14.40
C LYS A 203 -7.92 4.96 -15.04
N GLU A 204 -8.79 5.61 -15.78
CA GLU A 204 -8.54 6.89 -16.44
C GLU A 204 -8.42 8.07 -15.47
N GLU A 205 -8.96 7.95 -14.28
CA GLU A 205 -8.87 8.95 -13.21
C GLU A 205 -7.65 8.72 -12.29
N CYS A 206 -6.92 7.60 -12.48
CA CYS A 206 -5.77 7.24 -11.68
C CYS A 206 -4.46 7.73 -12.29
N ILE A 207 -3.54 8.11 -11.41
CA ILE A 207 -2.12 8.21 -11.74
C ILE A 207 -1.55 6.79 -11.67
N ASN A 208 -1.24 6.20 -12.83
CA ASN A 208 -0.71 4.84 -12.92
C ASN A 208 0.81 4.88 -13.03
N TYR A 209 1.51 4.38 -12.02
CA TYR A 209 2.96 4.32 -11.99
C TYR A 209 3.48 3.08 -12.73
N PRO A 210 4.70 3.11 -13.30
CA PRO A 210 5.26 1.96 -14.03
C PRO A 210 5.86 0.88 -13.12
N PHE A 211 5.80 1.03 -11.81
CA PHE A 211 6.44 0.16 -10.82
C PHE A 211 5.44 -0.44 -9.83
N ASN A 212 5.86 -1.49 -9.15
CA ASN A 212 5.10 -2.26 -8.19
C ASN A 212 5.37 -1.77 -6.76
N LYS A 213 4.63 -2.28 -5.80
CA LYS A 213 4.81 -1.96 -4.37
C LYS A 213 6.11 -2.52 -3.77
N ASP A 214 6.64 -3.64 -4.29
CA ASP A 214 7.94 -4.18 -3.89
C ASP A 214 9.09 -3.21 -4.21
N PHE A 215 9.07 -2.58 -5.38
CA PHE A 215 10.04 -1.52 -5.71
C PHE A 215 9.97 -0.35 -4.72
N LEU A 216 8.76 0.11 -4.37
CA LEU A 216 8.58 1.19 -3.39
C LEU A 216 9.10 0.79 -2.00
N ALA A 217 8.92 -0.47 -1.60
CA ALA A 217 9.45 -0.97 -0.34
C ALA A 217 10.98 -1.02 -0.33
N CYS A 218 11.62 -1.37 -1.46
CA CYS A 218 13.07 -1.27 -1.60
C CYS A 218 13.57 0.16 -1.42
N GLU A 219 12.95 1.12 -2.10
CA GLU A 219 13.33 2.53 -2.00
C GLU A 219 13.09 3.09 -0.59
N TYR A 220 11.97 2.73 0.04
CA TYR A 220 11.65 3.14 1.39
C TYR A 220 12.70 2.66 2.40
N ILE A 221 13.10 1.37 2.34
CA ILE A 221 14.14 0.80 3.21
C ILE A 221 15.47 1.55 3.03
N LYS A 222 15.86 1.84 1.79
CA LYS A 222 17.08 2.61 1.50
C LYS A 222 17.00 4.03 2.07
N HIS A 223 15.84 4.69 1.95
CA HIS A 223 15.64 6.05 2.47
C HIS A 223 15.65 6.13 3.99
N LEU A 224 15.20 5.10 4.69
CA LEU A 224 15.30 5.05 6.15
C LEU A 224 16.77 5.10 6.63
N ASN A 225 17.70 4.54 5.85
CA ASN A 225 19.14 4.55 6.10
C ASN A 225 19.52 4.08 7.53
N GLU A 226 18.73 3.18 8.10
CA GLU A 226 18.92 2.58 9.43
C GLU A 226 18.32 1.16 9.46
N PRO A 227 18.74 0.31 10.43
CA PRO A 227 18.15 -1.01 10.61
C PRO A 227 16.65 -0.94 10.87
N VAL A 228 15.86 -1.59 10.02
CA VAL A 228 14.41 -1.54 10.04
C VAL A 228 13.82 -2.48 11.10
N VAL A 229 12.76 -2.05 11.76
CA VAL A 229 11.93 -2.85 12.65
C VAL A 229 10.54 -2.98 12.06
N ILE A 230 10.10 -4.22 11.81
CA ILE A 230 8.75 -4.49 11.30
C ILE A 230 7.81 -4.73 12.49
N ASN A 231 7.11 -3.69 12.91
CA ASN A 231 6.18 -3.72 14.04
C ASN A 231 4.95 -2.81 13.86
N GLN A 232 4.60 -2.52 12.62
CA GLN A 232 3.51 -1.61 12.24
C GLN A 232 2.14 -2.23 12.57
N THR A 233 1.74 -2.18 13.83
CA THR A 233 0.45 -2.68 14.36
C THR A 233 -0.33 -1.58 15.08
N GLY A 234 -1.57 -1.88 15.48
CA GLY A 234 -2.46 -0.93 16.15
C GLY A 234 -3.29 -0.08 15.19
N ARG A 235 -3.32 -0.45 13.90
CA ARG A 235 -4.13 0.22 12.87
C ARG A 235 -5.51 -0.39 12.73
N ILE A 236 -5.70 -1.62 13.20
CA ILE A 236 -6.98 -2.30 13.28
C ILE A 236 -7.36 -2.45 14.74
N LYS A 237 -8.51 -1.91 15.12
CA LYS A 237 -9.07 -2.03 16.48
C LYS A 237 -10.23 -3.03 16.44
N PHE A 238 -10.23 -4.00 17.36
CA PHE A 238 -11.31 -4.98 17.46
C PHE A 238 -12.23 -4.59 18.61
N GLU A 239 -13.50 -4.37 18.31
CA GLU A 239 -14.52 -3.90 19.24
C GLU A 239 -15.62 -4.96 19.38
N SER A 240 -16.05 -5.25 20.62
CA SER A 240 -17.13 -6.20 20.93
C SER A 240 -18.53 -5.56 20.83
#